data_cc8fb8b9a9248c8b245d62ee22b5d7c0
#
_entry.id   cc8fb8b9a9248c8b245d62ee22b5d7c0
#
_cell.length_a   1.000
_cell.length_b   1.000
_cell.length_c   1.000
_cell.angle_alpha   90.00
_cell.angle_beta   90.00
_cell.angle_gamma   90.00
#
_symmetry.space_group_name_H-M   'P 1'
#
loop_
_entity.id
_entity.type
_entity.pdbx_description
1 polymer ?
#
loop_
_entity_poly.entity_id
_entity_poly.type
_entity_poly.pdbx_seq_one_letter_code
_entity_poly.pdbx_strand_id
1 'polypeptide(L)'
;MVNILCVGDVVGSIGCEFLRQRLPALKKLKAIDLCIVNGENSADGNGITHSSAAHLLDSGADVITTGNHSFRRKESFSMYDSWETLLRPANYPAAAPGWGLCIVDLGRVQVGVVYLMGTMYVDSLESPFEKLDQLLRSPDMPKICVIDFHAEATGEKRALGFYADGRATALFGTHTHVPTADQCVLPKGTGYISDAGMTGVIDSVLGVKPEIIINRYVTKMPARFELAKGPCRMDCVIFTADEATGLCVGVERMSVT
;
A
#
# COMPACT_ATOMS: atom_id res chain seq x y z
N MET A 1 17.72 -4.91 -13.60
CA MET A 1 17.12 -4.80 -12.25
C MET A 1 15.99 -3.80 -12.31
N VAL A 2 14.92 -4.02 -11.53
CA VAL A 2 13.78 -3.11 -11.39
C VAL A 2 13.68 -2.67 -9.94
N ASN A 3 13.71 -1.36 -9.68
CA ASN A 3 13.55 -0.78 -8.36
C ASN A 3 12.10 -0.34 -8.16
N ILE A 4 11.42 -0.99 -7.23
CA ILE A 4 10.00 -0.77 -6.94
C ILE A 4 9.88 -0.13 -5.57
N LEU A 5 9.38 1.10 -5.52
CA LEU A 5 9.10 1.84 -4.29
C LEU A 5 7.66 1.60 -3.86
N CYS A 6 7.49 1.15 -2.63
CA CYS A 6 6.19 0.99 -1.99
C CYS A 6 6.10 1.97 -0.82
N VAL A 7 5.16 2.90 -0.88
CA VAL A 7 4.93 3.94 0.13
C VAL A 7 3.76 3.51 1.01
N GLY A 8 3.93 3.59 2.31
CA GLY A 8 2.89 3.32 3.29
C GLY A 8 1.71 4.29 3.22
N ASP A 9 0.73 4.07 4.09
CA ASP A 9 -0.55 4.79 4.09
C ASP A 9 -0.39 6.31 4.11
N VAL A 10 -0.84 7.00 3.07
CA VAL A 10 -0.79 8.48 3.00
C VAL A 10 -1.99 9.06 3.74
N VAL A 11 -1.73 9.86 4.78
CA VAL A 11 -2.74 10.34 5.71
C VAL A 11 -3.04 11.82 5.52
N GLY A 12 -4.24 12.09 4.98
CA GLY A 12 -4.80 13.42 4.80
C GLY A 12 -4.02 14.33 3.83
N SER A 13 -4.51 15.55 3.67
CA SER A 13 -3.91 16.54 2.77
C SER A 13 -2.46 16.89 3.14
N ILE A 14 -2.12 16.86 4.43
CA ILE A 14 -0.76 17.12 4.89
C ILE A 14 0.21 16.01 4.46
N GLY A 15 -0.21 14.74 4.53
CA GLY A 15 0.57 13.61 4.02
C GLY A 15 0.71 13.65 2.49
N CYS A 16 -0.37 13.98 1.78
CA CYS A 16 -0.33 14.15 0.32
C CYS A 16 0.65 15.24 -0.10
N GLU A 17 0.64 16.39 0.57
CA GLU A 17 1.55 17.49 0.26
C GLU A 17 3.01 17.14 0.59
N PHE A 18 3.24 16.43 1.70
CA PHE A 18 4.59 15.98 2.04
C PHE A 18 5.12 14.96 1.01
N LEU A 19 4.27 14.02 0.56
CA LEU A 19 4.60 13.09 -0.53
C LEU A 19 5.02 13.87 -1.78
N ARG A 20 4.23 14.87 -2.20
CA ARG A 20 4.51 15.71 -3.39
C ARG A 20 5.87 16.37 -3.32
N GLN A 21 6.27 16.81 -2.13
CA GLN A 21 7.58 17.49 -1.93
C GLN A 21 8.76 16.53 -1.96
N ARG A 22 8.57 15.27 -1.51
CA ARG A 22 9.68 14.32 -1.30
C ARG A 22 9.81 13.26 -2.38
N LEU A 23 8.69 12.77 -2.90
CA LEU A 23 8.66 11.60 -3.80
C LEU A 23 9.46 11.80 -5.09
N PRO A 24 9.36 12.94 -5.82
CA PRO A 24 10.09 13.11 -7.09
C PRO A 24 11.62 13.04 -6.91
N ALA A 25 12.12 13.65 -5.85
CA ALA A 25 13.56 13.62 -5.54
C ALA A 25 14.02 12.23 -5.15
N LEU A 26 13.22 11.49 -4.35
CA LEU A 26 13.52 10.12 -3.95
C LEU A 26 13.50 9.17 -5.15
N LYS A 27 12.48 9.26 -6.03
CA LYS A 27 12.43 8.45 -7.27
C LYS A 27 13.69 8.63 -8.10
N LYS A 28 14.16 9.86 -8.27
CA LYS A 28 15.41 10.15 -9.00
C LYS A 28 16.65 9.62 -8.29
N LEU A 29 16.76 9.86 -6.98
CA LEU A 29 17.93 9.45 -6.16
C LEU A 29 18.11 7.93 -6.15
N LYS A 30 17.02 7.19 -6.05
CA LYS A 30 17.01 5.72 -5.94
C LYS A 30 16.77 5.01 -7.27
N ALA A 31 16.71 5.76 -8.38
CA ALA A 31 16.43 5.22 -9.72
C ALA A 31 15.19 4.29 -9.71
N ILE A 32 14.07 4.82 -9.16
CA ILE A 32 12.81 4.07 -9.03
C ILE A 32 12.13 3.94 -10.39
N ASP A 33 11.84 2.71 -10.77
CA ASP A 33 11.13 2.36 -12.02
C ASP A 33 9.61 2.37 -11.84
N LEU A 34 9.12 1.96 -10.66
CA LEU A 34 7.69 1.90 -10.33
C LEU A 34 7.46 2.37 -8.89
N CYS A 35 6.43 3.19 -8.67
CA CYS A 35 6.03 3.68 -7.36
C CYS A 35 4.58 3.29 -7.06
N ILE A 36 4.38 2.50 -6.01
CA ILE A 36 3.07 2.08 -5.48
C ILE A 36 2.83 2.86 -4.19
N VAL A 37 1.67 3.51 -4.08
CA VAL A 37 1.32 4.34 -2.92
C VAL A 37 -0.02 3.90 -2.35
N ASN A 38 -0.08 3.62 -1.04
CA ASN A 38 -1.37 3.41 -0.40
C ASN A 38 -2.02 4.76 -0.10
N GLY A 39 -3.16 5.01 -0.76
CA GLY A 39 -3.91 6.27 -0.68
C GLY A 39 -5.22 6.20 0.08
N GLU A 40 -5.51 5.11 0.81
CA GLU A 40 -6.82 4.90 1.44
C GLU A 40 -7.22 5.98 2.45
N ASN A 41 -6.24 6.66 3.05
CA ASN A 41 -6.42 7.69 4.07
C ASN A 41 -6.13 9.11 3.55
N SER A 42 -5.98 9.28 2.22
CA SER A 42 -5.59 10.55 1.61
C SER A 42 -6.67 11.64 1.69
N ALA A 43 -7.96 11.27 1.77
CA ALA A 43 -9.07 12.20 1.91
C ALA A 43 -9.42 12.41 3.39
N ASP A 44 -8.79 13.40 4.02
CA ASP A 44 -8.99 13.76 5.44
C ASP A 44 -8.84 12.57 6.41
N GLY A 45 -7.94 11.64 6.08
CA GLY A 45 -7.64 10.46 6.90
C GLY A 45 -8.69 9.35 6.83
N ASN A 46 -9.64 9.39 5.90
CA ASN A 46 -10.69 8.37 5.75
C ASN A 46 -11.24 8.29 4.33
N GLY A 47 -10.77 7.33 3.57
CA GLY A 47 -11.12 7.13 2.18
C GLY A 47 -10.25 7.94 1.21
N ILE A 48 -10.60 7.86 -0.06
CA ILE A 48 -9.96 8.54 -1.18
C ILE A 48 -11.01 9.31 -1.99
N THR A 49 -10.63 10.45 -2.55
CA THR A 49 -11.46 11.26 -3.46
C THR A 49 -10.74 11.43 -4.79
N HIS A 50 -11.47 11.89 -5.81
CA HIS A 50 -10.86 12.20 -7.11
C HIS A 50 -9.69 13.18 -6.97
N SER A 51 -9.86 14.23 -6.16
CA SER A 51 -8.81 15.23 -5.96
C SER A 51 -7.59 14.69 -5.22
N SER A 52 -7.78 13.86 -4.18
CA SER A 52 -6.64 13.26 -3.47
C SER A 52 -5.93 12.22 -4.32
N ALA A 53 -6.65 11.40 -5.08
CA ALA A 53 -6.05 10.43 -5.99
C ALA A 53 -5.26 11.11 -7.13
N ALA A 54 -5.84 12.14 -7.76
CA ALA A 54 -5.11 12.94 -8.76
C ALA A 54 -3.84 13.55 -8.16
N HIS A 55 -3.92 14.10 -6.95
CA HIS A 55 -2.76 14.67 -6.26
C HIS A 55 -1.64 13.62 -6.04
N LEU A 56 -1.99 12.38 -5.68
CA LEU A 56 -1.01 11.30 -5.51
C LEU A 56 -0.34 10.93 -6.85
N LEU A 57 -1.11 10.80 -7.94
CA LEU A 57 -0.57 10.54 -9.28
C LEU A 57 0.33 11.68 -9.77
N ASP A 58 -0.12 12.93 -9.63
CA ASP A 58 0.67 14.12 -9.99
C ASP A 58 1.95 14.24 -9.16
N SER A 59 1.97 13.67 -7.95
CA SER A 59 3.16 13.61 -7.09
C SER A 59 4.18 12.55 -7.54
N GLY A 60 3.79 11.66 -8.45
CA GLY A 60 4.67 10.63 -9.02
C GLY A 60 4.35 9.20 -8.59
N ALA A 61 3.17 8.94 -8.00
CA ALA A 61 2.65 7.58 -7.85
C ALA A 61 2.28 7.02 -9.22
N ASP A 62 2.64 5.77 -9.49
CA ASP A 62 2.28 5.07 -10.72
C ASP A 62 1.05 4.18 -10.50
N VAL A 63 0.90 3.62 -9.28
CA VAL A 63 -0.24 2.81 -8.85
C VAL A 63 -0.69 3.27 -7.46
N ILE A 64 -1.99 3.36 -7.26
CA ILE A 64 -2.60 3.67 -5.95
C ILE A 64 -3.34 2.42 -5.46
N THR A 65 -2.99 1.96 -4.26
CA THR A 65 -3.75 0.98 -3.49
C THR A 65 -4.62 1.68 -2.45
N THR A 66 -5.64 1.02 -1.97
CA THR A 66 -6.56 1.58 -0.97
C THR A 66 -6.64 0.68 0.27
N GLY A 67 -7.80 0.28 0.80
CA GLY A 67 -7.90 -0.56 1.99
C GLY A 67 -9.34 -0.80 2.42
N ASN A 68 -9.55 -1.00 3.69
CA ASN A 68 -10.88 -1.10 4.27
C ASN A 68 -11.68 0.22 4.18
N HIS A 69 -11.03 1.31 3.77
CA HIS A 69 -11.68 2.59 3.47
C HIS A 69 -11.94 2.82 1.97
N SER A 70 -11.73 1.82 1.09
CA SER A 70 -11.89 1.94 -0.36
C SER A 70 -13.22 2.58 -0.76
N PHE A 71 -14.31 2.17 -0.12
CA PHE A 71 -15.67 2.61 -0.45
C PHE A 71 -16.30 3.53 0.61
N ARG A 72 -15.50 4.26 1.38
CA ARG A 72 -16.00 5.22 2.38
C ARG A 72 -16.57 6.50 1.76
N ARG A 73 -16.13 6.86 0.55
CA ARG A 73 -16.55 8.07 -0.17
C ARG A 73 -17.34 7.67 -1.42
N LYS A 74 -18.66 7.93 -1.45
CA LYS A 74 -19.51 7.58 -2.61
C LYS A 74 -19.02 8.21 -3.92
N GLU A 75 -18.48 9.42 -3.85
CA GLU A 75 -17.92 10.14 -4.99
C GLU A 75 -16.72 9.43 -5.63
N SER A 76 -16.06 8.51 -4.91
CA SER A 76 -14.93 7.74 -5.46
C SER A 76 -15.34 6.48 -6.23
N PHE A 77 -16.59 6.03 -6.14
CA PHE A 77 -17.00 4.73 -6.71
C PHE A 77 -16.76 4.65 -8.22
N SER A 78 -17.12 5.70 -8.98
CA SER A 78 -16.91 5.74 -10.42
C SER A 78 -15.43 5.79 -10.84
N MET A 79 -14.55 6.23 -9.94
CA MET A 79 -13.11 6.27 -10.22
C MET A 79 -12.53 4.86 -10.35
N TYR A 80 -13.00 3.93 -9.51
CA TYR A 80 -12.50 2.54 -9.53
C TYR A 80 -12.77 1.84 -10.86
N ASP A 81 -13.85 2.18 -11.57
CA ASP A 81 -14.13 1.62 -12.90
C ASP A 81 -13.42 2.37 -14.04
N SER A 82 -12.89 3.57 -13.77
CA SER A 82 -12.29 4.43 -14.78
C SER A 82 -10.76 4.48 -14.73
N TRP A 83 -10.16 4.21 -13.55
CA TRP A 83 -8.72 4.35 -13.33
C TRP A 83 -8.10 2.98 -13.06
N GLU A 84 -7.50 2.38 -14.10
CA GLU A 84 -6.91 1.04 -14.04
C GLU A 84 -5.80 0.90 -12.99
N THR A 85 -5.14 2.00 -12.63
CA THR A 85 -4.06 2.04 -11.63
C THR A 85 -4.55 2.41 -10.22
N LEU A 86 -5.87 2.56 -10.00
CA LEU A 86 -6.48 2.69 -8.69
C LEU A 86 -7.08 1.35 -8.26
N LEU A 87 -6.43 0.69 -7.31
CA LEU A 87 -6.79 -0.67 -6.92
C LEU A 87 -7.61 -0.70 -5.62
N ARG A 88 -8.70 -1.46 -5.65
CA ARG A 88 -9.38 -1.96 -4.44
C ARG A 88 -8.88 -3.36 -4.13
N PRO A 89 -9.08 -3.90 -2.90
CA PRO A 89 -8.66 -5.27 -2.62
C PRO A 89 -9.28 -6.29 -3.59
N ALA A 90 -8.46 -7.19 -4.14
CA ALA A 90 -8.91 -8.19 -5.12
C ALA A 90 -9.90 -9.19 -4.53
N ASN A 91 -9.83 -9.43 -3.21
CA ASN A 91 -10.72 -10.34 -2.49
C ASN A 91 -12.07 -9.72 -2.07
N TYR A 92 -12.42 -8.53 -2.55
CA TYR A 92 -13.81 -8.06 -2.56
C TYR A 92 -14.65 -8.86 -3.57
N PRO A 93 -15.97 -8.96 -3.36
CA PRO A 93 -16.86 -9.59 -4.32
C PRO A 93 -16.73 -9.02 -5.74
N ALA A 94 -16.90 -9.83 -6.75
CA ALA A 94 -16.79 -9.41 -8.16
C ALA A 94 -17.74 -8.28 -8.57
N ALA A 95 -18.84 -8.10 -7.82
CA ALA A 95 -19.80 -7.01 -8.04
C ALA A 95 -19.30 -5.64 -7.54
N ALA A 96 -18.21 -5.59 -6.76
CA ALA A 96 -17.63 -4.32 -6.33
C ALA A 96 -16.92 -3.63 -7.49
N PRO A 97 -17.05 -2.29 -7.65
CA PRO A 97 -16.42 -1.55 -8.74
C PRO A 97 -14.90 -1.63 -8.68
N GLY A 98 -14.25 -1.60 -9.84
CA GLY A 98 -12.80 -1.55 -9.98
C GLY A 98 -12.08 -2.90 -9.91
N TRP A 99 -10.77 -2.82 -9.92
CA TRP A 99 -9.87 -3.96 -10.02
C TRP A 99 -8.99 -4.10 -8.78
N GLY A 100 -8.53 -5.34 -8.52
CA GLY A 100 -7.56 -5.62 -7.46
C GLY A 100 -6.18 -6.05 -8.00
N LEU A 101 -5.99 -5.91 -9.30
CA LEU A 101 -4.76 -6.17 -10.04
C LEU A 101 -4.66 -5.18 -11.18
N CYS A 102 -3.47 -4.63 -11.39
CA CYS A 102 -3.11 -3.98 -12.64
C CYS A 102 -1.74 -4.49 -13.13
N ILE A 103 -1.48 -4.33 -14.43
CA ILE A 103 -0.20 -4.64 -15.05
C ILE A 103 0.38 -3.32 -15.58
N VAL A 104 1.56 -2.96 -15.08
CA VAL A 104 2.27 -1.76 -15.52
C VAL A 104 3.38 -2.18 -16.49
N ASP A 105 3.36 -1.61 -17.70
CA ASP A 105 4.38 -1.83 -18.71
C ASP A 105 5.49 -0.77 -18.57
N LEU A 106 6.68 -1.21 -18.20
CA LEU A 106 7.88 -0.37 -18.09
C LEU A 106 8.70 -0.35 -19.40
N GLY A 107 8.15 -0.87 -20.50
CA GLY A 107 8.79 -0.98 -21.81
C GLY A 107 9.74 -2.16 -21.94
N ARG A 108 10.59 -2.40 -20.95
CA ARG A 108 11.54 -3.55 -20.92
C ARG A 108 11.00 -4.77 -20.17
N VAL A 109 10.12 -4.54 -19.21
CA VAL A 109 9.45 -5.59 -18.42
C VAL A 109 8.05 -5.12 -18.01
N GLN A 110 7.17 -6.05 -17.73
CA GLN A 110 5.88 -5.79 -17.11
C GLN A 110 5.92 -6.14 -15.62
N VAL A 111 5.20 -5.36 -14.82
CA VAL A 111 5.05 -5.57 -13.39
C VAL A 111 3.57 -5.70 -13.04
N GLY A 112 3.20 -6.84 -12.45
CA GLY A 112 1.88 -7.02 -11.86
C GLY A 112 1.84 -6.41 -10.46
N VAL A 113 0.83 -5.60 -10.17
CA VAL A 113 0.56 -5.08 -8.84
C VAL A 113 -0.74 -5.69 -8.35
N VAL A 114 -0.66 -6.57 -7.37
CA VAL A 114 -1.80 -7.23 -6.72
C VAL A 114 -2.11 -6.53 -5.41
N TYR A 115 -3.37 -6.26 -5.17
CA TYR A 115 -3.80 -5.69 -3.92
C TYR A 115 -4.78 -6.61 -3.20
N LEU A 116 -4.49 -6.94 -1.93
CA LEU A 116 -5.28 -7.84 -1.10
C LEU A 116 -5.56 -7.22 0.28
N MET A 117 -6.66 -7.62 0.89
CA MET A 117 -6.98 -7.25 2.26
C MET A 117 -7.06 -8.49 3.15
N GLY A 118 -6.54 -8.38 4.38
CA GLY A 118 -6.69 -9.39 5.41
C GLY A 118 -8.13 -9.55 5.88
N THR A 119 -8.38 -10.60 6.65
CA THR A 119 -9.70 -10.92 7.19
C THR A 119 -9.71 -10.97 8.74
N MET A 120 -8.51 -10.96 9.34
CA MET A 120 -8.39 -10.94 10.80
C MET A 120 -8.56 -9.53 11.35
N TYR A 121 -9.61 -9.30 12.12
CA TYR A 121 -9.94 -8.01 12.77
C TYR A 121 -10.33 -6.86 11.82
N VAL A 122 -10.58 -7.17 10.56
CA VAL A 122 -11.10 -6.26 9.53
C VAL A 122 -12.37 -6.85 8.91
N ASP A 123 -12.82 -6.33 7.77
CA ASP A 123 -14.05 -6.79 7.12
C ASP A 123 -13.95 -8.27 6.69
N SER A 124 -15.07 -8.98 6.75
CA SER A 124 -15.17 -10.37 6.30
C SER A 124 -15.25 -10.41 4.77
N LEU A 125 -14.16 -10.76 4.12
CA LEU A 125 -14.01 -10.90 2.67
C LEU A 125 -13.68 -12.34 2.27
N GLU A 126 -13.54 -12.58 0.95
CA GLU A 126 -12.97 -13.85 0.47
C GLU A 126 -11.54 -14.04 1.00
N SER A 127 -11.13 -15.30 1.13
CA SER A 127 -9.77 -15.64 1.59
C SER A 127 -8.70 -14.98 0.71
N PRO A 128 -7.80 -14.16 1.27
CA PRO A 128 -6.70 -13.57 0.51
C PRO A 128 -5.73 -14.62 -0.04
N PHE A 129 -5.61 -15.78 0.60
CA PHE A 129 -4.77 -16.89 0.14
C PHE A 129 -5.33 -17.53 -1.13
N GLU A 130 -6.64 -17.84 -1.14
CA GLU A 130 -7.31 -18.41 -2.31
C GLU A 130 -7.34 -17.41 -3.47
N LYS A 131 -7.59 -16.14 -3.18
CA LYS A 131 -7.58 -15.09 -4.18
C LYS A 131 -6.18 -14.91 -4.79
N LEU A 132 -5.13 -14.94 -3.98
CA LEU A 132 -3.74 -14.90 -4.46
C LEU A 132 -3.45 -16.08 -5.40
N ASP A 133 -3.88 -17.27 -5.06
CA ASP A 133 -3.72 -18.45 -5.90
C ASP A 133 -4.39 -18.30 -7.26
N GLN A 134 -5.62 -17.76 -7.28
CA GLN A 134 -6.35 -17.51 -8.52
C GLN A 134 -5.60 -16.51 -9.42
N LEU A 135 -5.08 -15.43 -8.83
CA LEU A 135 -4.37 -14.38 -9.56
C LEU A 135 -3.01 -14.87 -10.11
N LEU A 136 -2.21 -15.55 -9.27
CA LEU A 136 -0.89 -16.02 -9.66
C LEU A 136 -0.90 -17.20 -10.66
N ARG A 137 -2.05 -17.87 -10.82
CA ARG A 137 -2.24 -18.91 -11.87
C ARG A 137 -2.61 -18.33 -13.23
N SER A 138 -2.92 -17.04 -13.31
CA SER A 138 -3.23 -16.42 -14.60
C SER A 138 -2.03 -16.50 -15.54
N PRO A 139 -2.22 -16.93 -16.79
CA PRO A 139 -1.14 -16.95 -17.77
C PRO A 139 -0.64 -15.54 -18.12
N ASP A 140 -1.45 -14.51 -17.86
CA ASP A 140 -1.11 -13.12 -18.14
C ASP A 140 -0.34 -12.46 -16.97
N MET A 141 -0.12 -13.18 -15.83
CA MET A 141 0.59 -12.63 -14.70
C MET A 141 2.07 -12.43 -15.04
N PRO A 142 2.61 -11.20 -14.94
CA PRO A 142 4.02 -10.94 -15.18
C PRO A 142 4.92 -11.68 -14.19
N LYS A 143 6.17 -11.96 -14.59
CA LYS A 143 7.18 -12.56 -13.69
C LYS A 143 7.46 -11.71 -12.48
N ILE A 144 7.49 -10.38 -12.65
CA ILE A 144 7.61 -9.44 -11.55
C ILE A 144 6.20 -9.14 -11.06
N CYS A 145 5.91 -9.56 -9.82
CA CYS A 145 4.62 -9.36 -9.17
C CYS A 145 4.83 -8.83 -7.76
N VAL A 146 4.22 -7.68 -7.45
CA VAL A 146 4.27 -7.05 -6.12
C VAL A 146 2.89 -7.10 -5.50
N ILE A 147 2.84 -7.48 -4.23
CA ILE A 147 1.60 -7.61 -3.47
C ILE A 147 1.60 -6.55 -2.37
N ASP A 148 0.59 -5.66 -2.36
CA ASP A 148 0.23 -4.87 -1.19
C ASP A 148 -0.81 -5.68 -0.39
N PHE A 149 -0.51 -5.95 0.88
CA PHE A 149 -1.38 -6.69 1.76
C PHE A 149 -1.83 -5.84 2.95
N HIS A 150 -3.01 -5.28 2.83
CA HIS A 150 -3.63 -4.40 3.81
C HIS A 150 -4.29 -5.20 4.92
N ALA A 151 -3.64 -5.36 6.06
CA ALA A 151 -4.10 -6.22 7.13
C ALA A 151 -3.68 -5.72 8.51
N GLU A 152 -4.53 -5.98 9.53
CA GLU A 152 -4.25 -5.65 10.92
C GLU A 152 -3.25 -6.64 11.55
N ALA A 153 -3.50 -7.94 11.38
CA ALA A 153 -2.78 -8.97 12.09
C ALA A 153 -1.40 -9.28 11.48
N THR A 154 -0.32 -9.08 12.24
CA THR A 154 1.04 -9.40 11.82
C THR A 154 1.22 -10.89 11.48
N GLY A 155 0.52 -11.77 12.21
CA GLY A 155 0.52 -13.21 11.92
C GLY A 155 -0.05 -13.54 10.55
N GLU A 156 -1.15 -12.90 10.15
CA GLU A 156 -1.76 -13.07 8.83
C GLU A 156 -0.83 -12.52 7.72
N LYS A 157 -0.22 -11.34 7.94
CA LYS A 157 0.78 -10.77 7.03
C LYS A 157 1.96 -11.71 6.81
N ARG A 158 2.53 -12.23 7.90
CA ARG A 158 3.68 -13.13 7.82
C ARG A 158 3.33 -14.46 7.15
N ALA A 159 2.14 -15.01 7.44
CA ALA A 159 1.66 -16.24 6.83
C ALA A 159 1.49 -16.08 5.31
N LEU A 160 0.87 -14.98 4.85
CA LEU A 160 0.73 -14.71 3.43
C LEU A 160 2.09 -14.46 2.76
N GLY A 161 3.03 -13.82 3.46
CA GLY A 161 4.41 -13.64 2.98
C GLY A 161 5.08 -14.98 2.67
N PHE A 162 5.06 -15.94 3.59
CA PHE A 162 5.60 -17.28 3.36
C PHE A 162 4.82 -18.06 2.31
N TYR A 163 3.51 -17.86 2.24
CA TYR A 163 2.66 -18.50 1.22
C TYR A 163 2.98 -18.02 -0.19
N ALA A 164 3.35 -16.74 -0.33
CA ALA A 164 3.77 -16.13 -1.59
C ALA A 164 5.24 -16.39 -1.94
N ASP A 165 6.05 -16.93 -1.00
CA ASP A 165 7.50 -17.04 -1.13
C ASP A 165 7.93 -17.89 -2.33
N GLY A 166 8.70 -17.28 -3.25
CA GLY A 166 9.13 -17.86 -4.52
C GLY A 166 8.07 -17.82 -5.63
N ARG A 167 6.88 -17.20 -5.38
CA ARG A 167 5.76 -17.08 -6.32
C ARG A 167 5.46 -15.63 -6.69
N ALA A 168 5.90 -14.70 -5.88
CA ALA A 168 5.82 -13.27 -6.11
C ALA A 168 7.17 -12.63 -5.86
N THR A 169 7.42 -11.47 -6.46
CA THR A 169 8.65 -10.69 -6.28
C THR A 169 8.72 -10.11 -4.88
N ALA A 170 7.63 -9.49 -4.43
CA ALA A 170 7.58 -8.84 -3.13
C ALA A 170 6.17 -8.85 -2.54
N LEU A 171 6.12 -8.84 -1.20
CA LEU A 171 4.93 -8.56 -0.42
C LEU A 171 5.27 -7.52 0.65
N PHE A 172 4.55 -6.41 0.64
CA PHE A 172 4.60 -5.42 1.73
C PHE A 172 3.24 -5.28 2.38
N GLY A 173 3.24 -5.05 3.68
CA GLY A 173 2.00 -4.79 4.41
C GLY A 173 1.72 -3.29 4.55
N THR A 174 0.44 -2.96 4.70
CA THR A 174 -0.11 -1.64 5.01
C THR A 174 -1.17 -1.75 6.11
N HIS A 175 -1.80 -0.69 6.52
CA HIS A 175 -2.88 -0.58 7.51
C HIS A 175 -2.45 -0.10 8.89
N THR A 176 -1.39 -0.63 9.49
CA THR A 176 -1.07 -0.30 10.89
C THR A 176 -0.42 1.06 11.05
N HIS A 177 0.03 1.69 9.96
CA HIS A 177 0.73 2.99 9.92
C HIS A 177 2.08 3.00 10.67
N VAL A 178 2.54 1.86 11.18
CA VAL A 178 3.80 1.75 11.94
C VAL A 178 4.78 0.92 11.14
N PRO A 179 5.90 1.50 10.67
CA PRO A 179 6.88 0.77 9.88
C PRO A 179 7.56 -0.30 10.73
N THR A 180 7.51 -1.56 10.27
CA THR A 180 8.15 -2.66 10.98
C THR A 180 9.63 -2.78 10.60
N ALA A 181 10.41 -3.51 11.39
CA ALA A 181 11.85 -3.68 11.21
C ALA A 181 12.22 -5.10 10.73
N ASP A 182 11.28 -5.78 10.08
CA ASP A 182 11.41 -7.18 9.66
C ASP A 182 11.63 -7.34 8.15
N GLN A 183 12.04 -6.25 7.46
CA GLN A 183 12.34 -6.28 6.04
C GLN A 183 13.41 -7.33 5.72
N CYS A 184 13.11 -8.19 4.77
CA CYS A 184 14.03 -9.27 4.37
C CYS A 184 13.70 -9.81 2.97
N VAL A 185 14.61 -10.58 2.41
CA VAL A 185 14.31 -11.51 1.32
C VAL A 185 14.02 -12.86 1.96
N LEU A 186 12.86 -13.44 1.69
CA LEU A 186 12.45 -14.75 2.18
C LEU A 186 13.25 -15.87 1.50
N PRO A 187 13.27 -17.09 2.07
CA PRO A 187 14.17 -18.17 1.61
C PRO A 187 14.06 -18.54 0.14
N LYS A 188 12.90 -18.34 -0.51
CA LYS A 188 12.69 -18.65 -1.93
C LYS A 188 12.75 -17.41 -2.84
N GLY A 189 13.12 -16.24 -2.30
CA GLY A 189 13.41 -15.04 -3.07
C GLY A 189 12.31 -14.00 -3.14
N THR A 190 11.26 -14.07 -2.32
CA THR A 190 10.28 -13.00 -2.21
C THR A 190 10.75 -11.94 -1.21
N GLY A 191 10.77 -10.67 -1.61
CA GLY A 191 10.99 -9.55 -0.70
C GLY A 191 9.80 -9.37 0.24
N TYR A 192 10.06 -9.02 1.52
CA TYR A 192 9.00 -8.96 2.53
C TYR A 192 9.23 -7.84 3.54
N ILE A 193 8.14 -7.20 3.95
CA ILE A 193 8.02 -6.39 5.16
C ILE A 193 6.59 -6.47 5.69
N SER A 194 6.42 -6.58 7.03
CA SER A 194 5.09 -6.67 7.64
C SER A 194 4.27 -5.39 7.50
N ASP A 195 4.90 -4.22 7.60
CA ASP A 195 4.21 -2.94 7.36
C ASP A 195 5.20 -1.88 6.88
N ALA A 196 4.82 -1.17 5.83
CA ALA A 196 5.62 -0.09 5.25
C ALA A 196 5.55 1.21 6.07
N GLY A 197 4.55 1.35 6.94
CA GLY A 197 4.32 2.54 7.76
C GLY A 197 3.33 3.52 7.12
N MET A 198 3.51 4.81 7.37
CA MET A 198 2.65 5.86 6.83
C MET A 198 3.43 7.06 6.28
N THR A 199 2.75 7.86 5.47
CA THR A 199 3.18 9.23 5.14
C THR A 199 2.26 10.19 5.85
N GLY A 200 2.77 10.87 6.89
CA GLY A 200 1.95 11.75 7.72
C GLY A 200 2.72 12.39 8.85
N VAL A 201 2.00 13.03 9.76
CA VAL A 201 2.56 13.75 10.90
C VAL A 201 3.22 12.79 11.90
N ILE A 202 4.45 13.08 12.30
CA ILE A 202 5.25 12.25 13.22
C ILE A 202 4.61 12.22 14.61
N ASP A 203 4.33 13.42 15.16
CA ASP A 203 3.77 13.57 16.50
C ASP A 203 2.24 13.39 16.46
N SER A 204 1.81 12.15 16.22
CA SER A 204 0.42 11.78 16.11
C SER A 204 0.17 10.34 16.56
N VAL A 205 -1.08 9.97 16.75
CA VAL A 205 -1.48 8.56 16.82
C VAL A 205 -2.07 8.17 15.47
N LEU A 206 -1.21 7.56 14.64
CA LEU A 206 -1.59 7.10 13.29
C LEU A 206 -2.14 8.24 12.39
N GLY A 207 -1.60 9.47 12.54
CA GLY A 207 -2.03 10.65 11.82
C GLY A 207 -3.09 11.51 12.53
N VAL A 208 -3.71 11.00 13.60
CA VAL A 208 -4.74 11.69 14.40
C VAL A 208 -4.12 12.39 15.62
N LYS A 209 -4.71 13.51 16.05
CA LYS A 209 -4.31 14.22 17.26
C LYS A 209 -4.28 13.29 18.48
N PRO A 210 -3.17 13.21 19.23
CA PRO A 210 -3.01 12.25 20.33
C PRO A 210 -4.08 12.39 21.41
N GLU A 211 -4.45 13.61 21.79
CA GLU A 211 -5.43 13.86 22.84
C GLU A 211 -6.80 13.27 22.54
N ILE A 212 -7.21 13.23 21.26
CA ILE A 212 -8.49 12.65 20.82
C ILE A 212 -8.47 11.14 21.02
N ILE A 213 -7.37 10.50 20.58
CA ILE A 213 -7.24 9.04 20.66
C ILE A 213 -7.08 8.59 22.11
N ILE A 214 -6.26 9.30 22.90
CA ILE A 214 -6.08 9.03 24.34
C ILE A 214 -7.43 9.12 25.05
N ASN A 215 -8.18 10.21 24.85
CA ASN A 215 -9.50 10.37 25.45
C ASN A 215 -10.46 9.24 25.07
N ARG A 216 -10.49 8.83 23.77
CA ARG A 216 -11.30 7.70 23.31
C ARG A 216 -10.93 6.38 24.03
N TYR A 217 -9.64 6.11 24.23
CA TYR A 217 -9.20 4.90 24.91
C TYR A 217 -9.49 4.93 26.42
N VAL A 218 -9.36 6.09 27.05
CA VAL A 218 -9.64 6.26 28.49
C VAL A 218 -11.14 6.18 28.78
N THR A 219 -11.96 6.87 27.98
CA THR A 219 -13.41 7.01 28.25
C THR A 219 -14.26 5.94 27.56
N LYS A 220 -13.74 5.27 26.53
CA LYS A 220 -14.47 4.37 25.60
C LYS A 220 -15.59 5.07 24.83
N MET A 221 -15.66 6.40 24.87
CA MET A 221 -16.67 7.17 24.14
C MET A 221 -16.25 7.40 22.69
N PRO A 222 -17.22 7.42 21.74
CA PRO A 222 -16.93 7.80 20.35
C PRO A 222 -16.32 9.20 20.27
N ALA A 223 -15.37 9.39 19.38
CA ALA A 223 -14.76 10.68 19.12
C ALA A 223 -14.66 10.92 17.60
N ARG A 224 -14.88 12.17 17.18
CA ARG A 224 -14.58 12.59 15.82
C ARG A 224 -13.08 12.78 15.70
N PHE A 225 -12.48 12.09 14.74
CA PHE A 225 -11.04 12.21 14.50
C PHE A 225 -10.71 13.52 13.78
N GLU A 226 -9.63 14.15 14.25
CA GLU A 226 -9.01 15.31 13.61
C GLU A 226 -7.55 14.99 13.35
N LEU A 227 -7.08 15.31 12.14
CA LEU A 227 -5.70 15.09 11.78
C LEU A 227 -4.76 15.97 12.61
N ALA A 228 -3.62 15.39 12.98
CA ALA A 228 -2.54 16.13 13.62
C ALA A 228 -1.90 17.12 12.65
N LYS A 229 -1.19 18.10 13.19
CA LYS A 229 -0.40 19.07 12.42
C LYS A 229 1.03 19.08 12.97
N GLY A 230 2.02 19.23 12.08
CA GLY A 230 3.42 19.27 12.49
C GLY A 230 4.36 18.69 11.44
N PRO A 231 5.60 18.40 11.83
CA PRO A 231 6.57 17.73 10.97
C PRO A 231 6.05 16.39 10.47
N CYS A 232 6.29 16.10 9.19
CA CYS A 232 5.86 14.86 8.56
C CYS A 232 7.03 13.93 8.27
N ARG A 233 6.69 12.66 8.10
CA ARG A 233 7.59 11.61 7.63
C ARG A 233 6.91 10.78 6.56
N MET A 234 7.68 10.33 5.58
CA MET A 234 7.25 9.34 4.59
C MET A 234 7.99 8.04 4.86
N ASP A 235 7.28 7.03 5.32
CA ASP A 235 7.80 5.68 5.48
C ASP A 235 7.56 4.89 4.19
N CYS A 236 8.57 4.15 3.74
CA CYS A 236 8.53 3.41 2.50
C CYS A 236 9.53 2.26 2.48
N VAL A 237 9.37 1.37 1.51
CA VAL A 237 10.28 0.26 1.25
C VAL A 237 10.59 0.17 -0.24
N ILE A 238 11.83 -0.13 -0.58
CA ILE A 238 12.28 -0.37 -1.94
C ILE A 238 12.60 -1.85 -2.09
N PHE A 239 11.98 -2.49 -3.09
CA PHE A 239 12.32 -3.85 -3.52
C PHE A 239 13.08 -3.77 -4.83
N THR A 240 14.23 -4.42 -4.89
CA THR A 240 15.00 -4.58 -6.12
C THR A 240 14.75 -5.96 -6.70
N ALA A 241 14.13 -6.00 -7.88
CA ALA A 241 13.80 -7.24 -8.58
C ALA A 241 14.82 -7.55 -9.68
N ASP A 242 15.17 -8.83 -9.82
CA ASP A 242 15.89 -9.34 -10.96
C ASP A 242 14.92 -9.55 -12.14
N GLU A 243 15.19 -8.94 -13.28
CA GLU A 243 14.29 -8.98 -14.46
C GLU A 243 14.21 -10.38 -15.11
N ALA A 244 15.27 -11.17 -15.00
CA ALA A 244 15.31 -12.49 -15.62
C ALA A 244 14.51 -13.52 -14.82
N THR A 245 14.65 -13.49 -13.49
CA THR A 245 14.00 -14.45 -12.59
C THR A 245 12.67 -13.98 -12.03
N GLY A 246 12.45 -12.67 -11.93
CA GLY A 246 11.32 -12.07 -11.23
C GLY A 246 11.47 -12.09 -9.70
N LEU A 247 12.57 -12.59 -9.16
CA LEU A 247 12.81 -12.68 -7.72
C LEU A 247 13.37 -11.38 -7.16
N CYS A 248 13.13 -11.13 -5.87
CA CYS A 248 13.69 -10.02 -5.14
C CYS A 248 15.14 -10.32 -4.75
N VAL A 249 16.04 -9.38 -4.99
CA VAL A 249 17.47 -9.47 -4.63
C VAL A 249 17.88 -8.44 -3.57
N GLY A 250 17.02 -7.52 -3.22
CA GLY A 250 17.30 -6.52 -2.19
C GLY A 250 16.02 -5.88 -1.64
N VAL A 251 16.02 -5.59 -0.33
CA VAL A 251 14.95 -4.88 0.37
C VAL A 251 15.57 -3.77 1.21
N GLU A 252 15.16 -2.53 0.97
CA GLU A 252 15.61 -1.36 1.72
C GLU A 252 14.42 -0.61 2.30
N ARG A 253 14.29 -0.59 3.64
CA ARG A 253 13.30 0.23 4.34
C ARG A 253 13.85 1.64 4.57
N MET A 254 13.04 2.65 4.34
CA MET A 254 13.41 4.06 4.51
C MET A 254 12.34 4.85 5.25
N SER A 255 12.80 5.89 5.96
CA SER A 255 11.96 6.96 6.52
C SER A 255 12.56 8.30 6.09
N VAL A 256 11.81 9.06 5.29
CA VAL A 256 12.22 10.35 4.74
C VAL A 256 11.54 11.46 5.55
N THR A 257 12.31 12.42 6.05
CA THR A 257 11.84 13.57 6.84
C THR A 257 12.06 14.89 6.10
#